data_85f5e5137130acba583a3cc1413fccb2
#
_entry.id   85f5e5137130acba583a3cc1413fccb2
#
_cell.length_a   1.000
_cell.length_b   1.000
_cell.length_c   1.000
_cell.angle_alpha   90.00
_cell.angle_beta   90.00
_cell.angle_gamma   90.00
#
_symmetry.space_group_name_H-M   'P 1'
#
loop_
_entity.id
_entity.type
_entity.pdbx_description
1 polymer ?
#
loop_
_entity_poly.entity_id
_entity_poly.type
_entity_poly.pdbx_seq_one_letter_code
_entity_poly.pdbx_strand_id
1 'polypeptide(L)'
;MRKTVILLCLTALTLSAAQAEVLLVENFEYTAGTPLTACGWTAIYNGTSATAITNGLEFDNYAGCGIGNGALINGIDNSYQPHKAFAKQTSGSVYVAFMLQPYIVTKQSYFFSLRDAISINNFNFVGRIYLNEQYQIGLSFYKSSDAAPVFDTQVLDAETVYLVVLKYTMIDGDKNDRIDLYLLDAYTANEPTTPLLSITNTTSCADIYPENIVLRSDDADDWIVVDGIRVATTWSEAVAAGTCPTTGTAHPTTDHVEYYTTPQALHLQLTADETICLFDTTGKCVYRETLPAGTHDIDLGKGFYVLKTSARTYKIVIS
;
A
#
# COMPACT_ATOMS: atom_id res chain seq x y z
N MET A 1 -35.98 -62.90 26.91
CA MET A 1 -36.12 -61.64 26.13
C MET A 1 -35.04 -60.68 26.54
N ARG A 2 -33.97 -60.53 25.71
CA ARG A 2 -32.88 -59.58 25.96
C ARG A 2 -33.26 -58.25 25.26
N LYS A 3 -33.35 -57.17 26.02
CA LYS A 3 -33.57 -55.81 25.48
C LYS A 3 -32.21 -55.25 25.06
N THR A 4 -32.01 -55.06 23.77
CA THR A 4 -30.84 -54.35 23.22
C THR A 4 -31.13 -52.86 23.31
N VAL A 5 -30.33 -52.12 24.09
CA VAL A 5 -30.34 -50.67 24.13
C VAL A 5 -29.36 -50.16 23.11
N ILE A 6 -29.83 -49.50 22.04
CA ILE A 6 -28.99 -48.81 21.04
C ILE A 6 -28.72 -47.43 21.59
N LEU A 7 -27.45 -47.17 21.97
CA LEU A 7 -26.95 -45.86 22.34
C LEU A 7 -26.59 -45.06 21.07
N LEU A 8 -27.42 -44.10 20.72
CA LEU A 8 -27.16 -43.20 19.60
C LEU A 8 -26.17 -42.13 20.07
N CYS A 9 -24.89 -42.22 19.71
CA CYS A 9 -23.91 -41.13 19.91
C CYS A 9 -24.18 -40.04 18.88
N LEU A 10 -24.80 -38.93 19.33
CA LEU A 10 -24.89 -37.71 18.53
C LEU A 10 -23.54 -36.99 18.63
N THR A 11 -22.68 -37.06 17.63
CA THR A 11 -21.52 -36.22 17.49
C THR A 11 -21.98 -34.86 17.02
N ALA A 12 -22.02 -33.88 17.94
CA ALA A 12 -22.19 -32.49 17.59
C ALA A 12 -20.94 -32.00 16.86
N LEU A 13 -20.99 -31.81 15.53
CA LEU A 13 -20.01 -31.02 14.83
C LEU A 13 -20.18 -29.56 15.30
N THR A 14 -19.27 -29.11 16.15
CA THR A 14 -19.12 -27.68 16.40
C THR A 14 -18.48 -27.05 15.18
N LEU A 15 -19.28 -26.44 14.28
CA LEU A 15 -18.76 -25.45 13.34
C LEU A 15 -18.21 -24.29 14.19
N SER A 16 -16.89 -24.23 14.35
CA SER A 16 -16.23 -23.03 14.83
C SER A 16 -16.35 -21.99 13.71
N ALA A 17 -17.29 -21.05 13.85
CA ALA A 17 -17.27 -19.87 13.01
C ALA A 17 -15.93 -19.15 13.27
N ALA A 18 -15.12 -18.95 12.24
CA ALA A 18 -13.93 -18.11 12.35
C ALA A 18 -14.36 -16.74 12.88
N GLN A 19 -13.86 -16.37 14.05
CA GLN A 19 -14.19 -15.07 14.65
C GLN A 19 -13.49 -13.99 13.83
N ALA A 20 -14.22 -12.92 13.50
CA ALA A 20 -13.63 -11.75 12.84
C ALA A 20 -12.54 -11.16 13.74
N GLU A 21 -11.34 -10.97 13.21
CA GLU A 21 -10.17 -10.52 13.96
C GLU A 21 -9.34 -9.55 13.15
N VAL A 22 -8.96 -8.43 13.76
CA VAL A 22 -7.93 -7.51 13.24
C VAL A 22 -6.57 -8.02 13.68
N LEU A 23 -5.71 -8.35 12.71
CA LEU A 23 -4.39 -8.94 12.95
C LEU A 23 -3.27 -7.90 13.01
N LEU A 24 -3.43 -6.79 12.27
CA LEU A 24 -2.47 -5.68 12.22
C LEU A 24 -3.18 -4.40 11.83
N VAL A 25 -2.78 -3.30 12.47
CA VAL A 25 -3.08 -1.92 12.03
C VAL A 25 -1.76 -1.17 11.98
N GLU A 26 -1.46 -0.54 10.84
CA GLU A 26 -0.27 0.26 10.63
C GLU A 26 -0.65 1.56 9.92
N ASN A 27 -0.67 2.66 10.66
CA ASN A 27 -1.00 4.00 10.19
C ASN A 27 0.25 4.89 10.07
N PHE A 28 1.44 4.32 10.20
CA PHE A 28 2.70 5.03 10.12
C PHE A 28 2.77 6.30 11.01
N GLU A 29 2.26 6.22 12.24
CA GLU A 29 2.28 7.31 13.24
C GLU A 29 3.70 7.58 13.74
N TYR A 30 4.62 7.85 12.82
CA TYR A 30 6.05 8.07 13.03
C TYR A 30 6.45 9.44 12.50
N THR A 31 7.63 9.92 12.89
CA THR A 31 8.15 11.18 12.35
C THR A 31 8.49 11.03 10.87
N ALA A 32 8.00 11.94 10.03
CA ALA A 32 8.32 11.95 8.60
C ALA A 32 9.83 11.95 8.34
N GLY A 33 10.28 11.19 7.34
CA GLY A 33 11.70 11.00 7.01
C GLY A 33 12.40 9.93 7.85
N THR A 34 11.72 9.26 8.80
CA THR A 34 12.30 8.18 9.58
C THR A 34 12.26 6.86 8.78
N PRO A 35 13.36 6.10 8.71
CA PRO A 35 13.35 4.77 8.10
C PRO A 35 12.39 3.80 8.82
N LEU A 36 11.67 2.98 8.08
CA LEU A 36 10.72 2.01 8.66
C LEU A 36 11.40 1.06 9.65
N THR A 37 12.66 0.70 9.43
CA THR A 37 13.43 -0.15 10.35
C THR A 37 13.66 0.47 11.73
N ALA A 38 13.64 1.79 11.83
CA ALA A 38 13.68 2.47 13.13
C ALA A 38 12.29 2.53 13.80
N CYS A 39 11.24 2.05 13.13
CA CYS A 39 9.84 2.15 13.52
C CYS A 39 9.18 0.77 13.72
N GLY A 40 9.96 -0.24 14.07
CA GLY A 40 9.43 -1.58 14.37
C GLY A 40 9.12 -2.45 13.14
N TRP A 41 9.58 -2.04 11.96
CA TRP A 41 9.69 -2.90 10.78
C TRP A 41 11.07 -3.56 10.77
N THR A 42 11.18 -4.72 10.15
CA THR A 42 12.46 -5.44 10.01
C THR A 42 12.82 -5.55 8.54
N ALA A 43 14.08 -5.32 8.18
CA ALA A 43 14.58 -5.56 6.84
C ALA A 43 14.87 -7.05 6.62
N ILE A 44 14.53 -7.58 5.45
CA ILE A 44 14.88 -8.97 5.06
C ILE A 44 16.36 -9.04 4.67
N TYR A 45 16.85 -7.99 4.03
CA TYR A 45 18.25 -7.87 3.61
C TYR A 45 18.90 -6.63 4.23
N ASN A 46 20.22 -6.64 4.28
CA ASN A 46 21.00 -5.53 4.80
C ASN A 46 21.18 -4.43 3.73
N GLY A 47 20.08 -3.73 3.41
CA GLY A 47 20.10 -2.55 2.57
C GLY A 47 20.35 -1.28 3.39
N THR A 48 20.89 -0.25 2.76
CA THR A 48 21.12 1.07 3.38
C THR A 48 19.99 2.05 3.13
N SER A 49 19.15 1.79 2.13
CA SER A 49 18.00 2.63 1.78
C SER A 49 16.74 2.06 2.35
N ALA A 50 16.06 2.87 3.09
CA ALA A 50 14.82 2.51 3.72
C ALA A 50 13.65 3.07 2.92
N THR A 51 12.55 2.34 2.89
CA THR A 51 11.27 2.90 2.56
C THR A 51 10.99 4.00 3.59
N ALA A 52 11.09 5.25 3.16
CA ALA A 52 10.98 6.41 4.03
C ALA A 52 9.51 6.72 4.30
N ILE A 53 9.25 7.31 5.47
CA ILE A 53 7.92 7.78 5.82
C ILE A 53 7.73 9.20 5.29
N THR A 54 6.62 9.45 4.64
CA THR A 54 6.18 10.74 4.10
C THR A 54 4.79 11.09 4.62
N ASN A 55 4.12 12.08 4.02
CA ASN A 55 2.76 12.48 4.43
C ASN A 55 1.74 11.35 4.23
N GLY A 56 0.76 11.28 5.13
CA GLY A 56 -0.35 10.34 5.07
C GLY A 56 -1.30 10.57 3.91
N LEU A 57 -2.06 9.54 3.58
CA LEU A 57 -3.09 9.54 2.53
C LEU A 57 -4.48 9.71 3.14
N GLU A 58 -5.42 10.17 2.32
CA GLU A 58 -6.83 10.30 2.69
C GLU A 58 -7.70 9.50 1.72
N PHE A 59 -8.56 8.66 2.26
CA PHE A 59 -9.58 7.92 1.52
C PHE A 59 -10.86 7.90 2.36
N ASP A 60 -11.87 8.61 1.89
CA ASP A 60 -13.10 8.87 2.63
C ASP A 60 -13.78 7.59 3.14
N ASN A 61 -14.23 7.64 4.39
CA ASN A 61 -14.89 6.56 5.10
C ASN A 61 -14.05 5.31 5.40
N TYR A 62 -12.75 5.31 5.12
CA TYR A 62 -11.84 4.24 5.52
C TYR A 62 -11.20 4.52 6.89
N ALA A 63 -11.08 3.50 7.73
CA ALA A 63 -10.57 3.65 9.10
C ALA A 63 -9.12 4.11 9.20
N GLY A 64 -8.33 3.97 8.14
CA GLY A 64 -6.95 4.47 8.06
C GLY A 64 -6.82 5.90 7.53
N CYS A 65 -7.94 6.54 7.14
CA CYS A 65 -7.94 7.83 6.48
C CYS A 65 -7.30 8.93 7.34
N GLY A 66 -6.27 9.62 6.79
CA GLY A 66 -5.65 10.80 7.39
C GLY A 66 -5.02 10.57 8.78
N ILE A 67 -4.70 9.33 9.15
CA ILE A 67 -4.07 8.99 10.42
C ILE A 67 -2.58 8.76 10.18
N GLY A 68 -1.72 9.51 10.87
CA GLY A 68 -0.27 9.35 10.76
C GLY A 68 0.32 9.86 9.44
N ASN A 69 1.31 9.15 8.93
CA ASN A 69 2.00 9.40 7.67
C ASN A 69 1.82 8.21 6.72
N GLY A 70 2.50 8.20 5.58
CA GLY A 70 2.53 7.06 4.66
C GLY A 70 3.95 6.53 4.44
N ALA A 71 4.09 5.30 4.02
CA ALA A 71 5.35 4.73 3.58
C ALA A 71 5.61 5.13 2.13
N LEU A 72 6.72 5.83 1.89
CA LEU A 72 7.20 6.08 0.54
C LEU A 72 8.02 4.87 0.07
N ILE A 73 7.56 4.24 -0.98
CA ILE A 73 8.26 3.16 -1.67
C ILE A 73 8.99 3.77 -2.86
N ASN A 74 10.28 3.97 -2.70
CA ASN A 74 11.18 4.44 -3.74
C ASN A 74 12.35 3.45 -3.88
N GLY A 75 12.86 3.28 -5.09
CA GLY A 75 13.76 2.20 -5.42
C GLY A 75 15.26 2.48 -5.24
N ILE A 76 15.65 3.16 -4.18
CA ILE A 76 17.08 3.52 -3.99
C ILE A 76 17.94 2.27 -3.77
N ASP A 77 17.39 1.19 -3.22
CA ASP A 77 18.09 -0.10 -3.04
C ASP A 77 17.11 -1.27 -3.08
N ASN A 78 17.13 -2.03 -4.17
CA ASN A 78 16.25 -3.20 -4.39
C ASN A 78 16.52 -4.37 -3.43
N SER A 79 17.56 -4.31 -2.63
CA SER A 79 17.85 -5.29 -1.58
C SER A 79 17.06 -5.06 -0.30
N TYR A 80 16.49 -3.87 -0.10
CA TYR A 80 15.75 -3.50 1.09
C TYR A 80 14.26 -3.88 0.96
N GLN A 81 13.82 -4.81 1.80
CA GLN A 81 12.45 -5.29 1.84
C GLN A 81 11.95 -5.27 3.29
N PRO A 82 11.43 -4.12 3.77
CA PRO A 82 10.88 -4.04 5.11
C PRO A 82 9.63 -4.90 5.20
N HIS A 83 9.51 -5.64 6.30
CA HIS A 83 8.35 -6.45 6.61
C HIS A 83 7.85 -6.17 8.02
N LYS A 84 6.55 -6.42 8.22
CA LYS A 84 5.89 -6.35 9.51
C LYS A 84 5.07 -7.60 9.75
N ALA A 85 5.28 -8.22 10.91
CA ALA A 85 4.61 -9.46 11.27
C ALA A 85 3.20 -9.21 11.83
N PHE A 86 2.33 -10.19 11.62
CA PHE A 86 1.03 -10.32 12.25
C PHE A 86 0.78 -11.75 12.71
N ALA A 87 -0.30 -12.00 13.44
CA ALA A 87 -0.63 -13.34 13.92
C ALA A 87 -0.86 -14.30 12.75
N LYS A 88 -0.07 -15.37 12.68
CA LYS A 88 -0.12 -16.39 11.63
C LYS A 88 -1.51 -16.95 11.44
N GLN A 89 -1.98 -16.99 10.22
CA GLN A 89 -3.25 -17.60 9.85
C GLN A 89 -3.01 -18.94 9.17
N THR A 90 -3.78 -19.96 9.56
CA THR A 90 -3.61 -21.34 9.07
C THR A 90 -4.85 -21.91 8.37
N SER A 91 -5.91 -21.13 8.25
CA SER A 91 -7.14 -21.46 7.56
C SER A 91 -7.99 -20.23 7.27
N GLY A 92 -8.96 -20.36 6.36
CA GLY A 92 -9.87 -19.26 6.01
C GLY A 92 -9.24 -18.26 5.05
N SER A 93 -9.46 -16.98 5.27
CA SER A 93 -8.91 -15.92 4.42
C SER A 93 -8.19 -14.85 5.26
N VAL A 94 -7.16 -14.27 4.66
CA VAL A 94 -6.50 -13.05 5.16
C VAL A 94 -6.76 -11.94 4.16
N TYR A 95 -7.27 -10.83 4.67
CA TYR A 95 -7.50 -9.59 3.92
C TYR A 95 -6.46 -8.56 4.33
N VAL A 96 -5.84 -7.90 3.36
CA VAL A 96 -4.95 -6.77 3.60
C VAL A 96 -5.46 -5.59 2.81
N ALA A 97 -5.97 -4.58 3.53
CA ALA A 97 -6.40 -3.32 2.94
C ALA A 97 -5.36 -2.24 3.18
N PHE A 98 -5.14 -1.36 2.22
CA PHE A 98 -4.26 -0.20 2.35
C PHE A 98 -4.60 0.86 1.31
N MET A 99 -4.33 2.12 1.63
CA MET A 99 -4.39 3.22 0.67
C MET A 99 -3.14 3.22 -0.20
N LEU A 100 -3.31 3.52 -1.49
CA LEU A 100 -2.26 3.56 -2.50
C LEU A 100 -2.34 4.86 -3.29
N GLN A 101 -1.21 5.56 -3.46
CA GLN A 101 -1.06 6.63 -4.43
C GLN A 101 0.20 6.41 -5.28
N PRO A 102 0.07 6.15 -6.59
CA PRO A 102 1.18 5.86 -7.50
C PRO A 102 1.70 7.13 -8.17
N TYR A 103 2.41 8.00 -7.47
CA TYR A 103 2.90 9.27 -8.01
C TYR A 103 3.79 9.13 -9.24
N ILE A 104 4.79 8.24 -9.18
CA ILE A 104 5.74 7.98 -10.27
C ILE A 104 5.99 6.48 -10.35
N VAL A 105 5.79 5.92 -11.53
CA VAL A 105 6.09 4.52 -11.83
C VAL A 105 6.89 4.48 -13.12
N THR A 106 8.18 4.16 -13.01
CA THR A 106 9.12 4.20 -14.15
C THR A 106 9.34 2.84 -14.77
N LYS A 107 9.00 1.77 -14.02
CA LYS A 107 9.28 0.40 -14.41
C LYS A 107 8.27 -0.58 -13.80
N GLN A 108 7.97 -1.65 -14.53
CA GLN A 108 7.19 -2.74 -13.99
C GLN A 108 7.89 -3.39 -12.80
N SER A 109 7.29 -3.28 -11.61
CA SER A 109 7.80 -3.86 -10.39
C SER A 109 6.67 -4.24 -9.43
N TYR A 110 6.86 -5.28 -8.58
CA TYR A 110 5.96 -5.46 -7.45
C TYR A 110 6.43 -4.63 -6.26
N PHE A 111 5.49 -4.00 -5.59
CA PHE A 111 5.76 -3.14 -4.43
C PHE A 111 5.23 -3.70 -3.11
N PHE A 112 4.35 -4.70 -3.18
CA PHE A 112 3.70 -5.33 -2.03
C PHE A 112 3.67 -6.85 -2.18
N SER A 113 3.76 -7.59 -1.06
CA SER A 113 3.55 -9.04 -1.03
C SER A 113 3.24 -9.55 0.38
N LEU A 114 2.77 -10.80 0.46
CA LEU A 114 2.63 -11.58 1.68
C LEU A 114 3.79 -12.58 1.81
N ARG A 115 4.05 -13.00 3.05
CA ARG A 115 4.98 -14.10 3.37
C ARG A 115 4.50 -14.93 4.56
N ASP A 116 4.97 -16.17 4.60
CA ASP A 116 5.07 -17.00 5.81
C ASP A 116 6.30 -16.60 6.65
N ALA A 117 6.78 -17.50 7.51
CA ALA A 117 7.96 -17.26 8.36
C ALA A 117 9.16 -16.71 7.57
N ILE A 118 9.77 -15.66 8.11
CA ILE A 118 10.96 -15.05 7.53
C ILE A 118 12.18 -15.92 7.83
N SER A 119 12.73 -16.55 6.80
CA SER A 119 14.05 -17.14 6.84
C SER A 119 14.88 -16.70 5.63
N ILE A 120 16.20 -16.61 5.78
CA ILE A 120 17.09 -16.20 4.70
C ILE A 120 17.09 -17.15 3.50
N ASN A 121 16.61 -18.36 3.68
CA ASN A 121 16.54 -19.40 2.64
C ASN A 121 15.13 -19.56 2.05
N ASN A 122 14.14 -18.85 2.57
CA ASN A 122 12.77 -18.90 2.09
C ASN A 122 12.38 -17.60 1.38
N PHE A 123 12.21 -17.66 0.06
CA PHE A 123 11.87 -16.53 -0.81
C PHE A 123 10.41 -16.56 -1.26
N ASN A 124 9.53 -17.19 -0.48
CA ASN A 124 8.11 -17.32 -0.82
C ASN A 124 7.36 -16.00 -0.61
N PHE A 125 7.62 -15.03 -1.48
CA PHE A 125 6.83 -13.82 -1.58
C PHE A 125 5.63 -14.11 -2.48
N VAL A 126 4.46 -14.20 -1.91
CA VAL A 126 3.20 -14.51 -2.63
C VAL A 126 2.23 -13.34 -2.57
N GLY A 127 1.23 -13.36 -3.43
CA GLY A 127 0.27 -12.26 -3.51
C GLY A 127 0.96 -10.96 -3.88
N ARG A 128 1.83 -11.00 -4.89
CA ARG A 128 2.60 -9.85 -5.34
C ARG A 128 1.73 -8.88 -6.10
N ILE A 129 1.63 -7.65 -5.61
CA ILE A 129 0.94 -6.56 -6.27
C ILE A 129 1.96 -5.72 -7.02
N TYR A 130 1.70 -5.49 -8.31
CA TYR A 130 2.58 -4.78 -9.24
C TYR A 130 1.98 -3.44 -9.66
N LEU A 131 2.85 -2.53 -10.03
CA LEU A 131 2.54 -1.42 -10.92
C LEU A 131 3.47 -1.50 -12.15
N ASN A 132 3.00 -1.02 -13.29
CA ASN A 132 3.82 -0.85 -14.48
C ASN A 132 3.90 0.62 -14.90
N GLU A 133 4.77 0.93 -15.86
CA GLU A 133 5.00 2.28 -16.37
C GLU A 133 3.78 2.90 -17.10
N GLN A 134 2.73 2.11 -17.37
CA GLN A 134 1.42 2.57 -17.85
C GLN A 134 0.46 2.84 -16.69
N TYR A 135 0.92 2.82 -15.43
CA TYR A 135 0.11 2.97 -14.23
C TYR A 135 -1.02 1.94 -14.10
N GLN A 136 -0.81 0.74 -14.60
CA GLN A 136 -1.74 -0.36 -14.43
C GLN A 136 -1.35 -1.20 -13.21
N ILE A 137 -2.35 -1.59 -12.41
CA ILE A 137 -2.13 -2.49 -11.27
C ILE A 137 -2.16 -3.93 -11.75
N GLY A 138 -1.25 -4.73 -11.23
CA GLY A 138 -1.10 -6.14 -11.58
C GLY A 138 -0.98 -7.05 -10.39
N LEU A 139 -1.18 -8.34 -10.63
CA LEU A 139 -1.15 -9.38 -9.61
C LEU A 139 -0.38 -10.60 -10.12
N SER A 140 0.42 -11.24 -9.26
CA SER A 140 0.91 -12.60 -9.48
C SER A 140 0.89 -13.39 -8.19
N PHE A 141 0.67 -14.71 -8.28
CA PHE A 141 0.73 -15.55 -7.08
C PHE A 141 2.15 -15.60 -6.53
N TYR A 142 3.15 -15.82 -7.39
CA TYR A 142 4.55 -15.97 -7.03
C TYR A 142 5.46 -15.13 -7.94
N LYS A 143 6.71 -15.55 -8.14
CA LYS A 143 7.69 -14.83 -8.96
C LYS A 143 7.33 -14.86 -10.45
N SER A 144 7.65 -13.81 -11.14
CA SER A 144 7.34 -13.65 -12.57
C SER A 144 7.99 -14.68 -13.50
N SER A 145 9.09 -15.33 -13.06
CA SER A 145 9.70 -16.43 -13.82
C SER A 145 8.85 -17.71 -13.83
N ASP A 146 7.92 -17.88 -12.88
CA ASP A 146 7.00 -19.03 -12.84
C ASP A 146 5.70 -18.72 -13.59
N ALA A 147 5.18 -17.49 -13.41
CA ALA A 147 4.03 -16.98 -14.13
C ALA A 147 4.12 -15.46 -14.22
N ALA A 148 3.98 -14.91 -15.42
CA ALA A 148 3.95 -13.46 -15.59
C ALA A 148 2.81 -12.83 -14.80
N PRO A 149 2.99 -11.62 -14.23
CA PRO A 149 1.90 -10.90 -13.59
C PRO A 149 0.79 -10.59 -14.60
N VAL A 150 -0.45 -10.68 -14.13
CA VAL A 150 -1.64 -10.26 -14.89
C VAL A 150 -1.96 -8.84 -14.48
N PHE A 151 -2.09 -7.94 -15.46
CA PHE A 151 -2.43 -6.54 -15.25
C PHE A 151 -3.89 -6.27 -15.62
N ASP A 152 -4.53 -5.41 -14.86
CA ASP A 152 -5.79 -4.82 -15.28
C ASP A 152 -5.57 -3.79 -16.39
N THR A 153 -6.61 -3.49 -17.14
CA THR A 153 -6.56 -2.50 -18.24
C THR A 153 -6.79 -1.07 -17.76
N GLN A 154 -7.30 -0.88 -16.54
CA GLN A 154 -7.50 0.44 -15.95
C GLN A 154 -6.15 1.10 -15.71
N VAL A 155 -6.01 2.33 -16.19
CA VAL A 155 -4.87 3.21 -15.90
C VAL A 155 -5.20 4.02 -14.67
N LEU A 156 -4.37 3.90 -13.63
CA LEU A 156 -4.53 4.67 -12.40
C LEU A 156 -4.09 6.12 -12.62
N ASP A 157 -4.78 7.03 -11.96
CA ASP A 157 -4.37 8.43 -11.90
C ASP A 157 -3.31 8.60 -10.80
N ALA A 158 -2.18 9.22 -11.13
CA ALA A 158 -1.07 9.44 -10.21
C ALA A 158 -1.43 10.35 -9.01
N GLU A 159 -2.44 11.19 -9.15
CA GLU A 159 -2.89 12.13 -8.11
C GLU A 159 -4.06 11.58 -7.27
N THR A 160 -4.58 10.41 -7.63
CA THR A 160 -5.72 9.79 -6.96
C THR A 160 -5.27 8.76 -5.93
N VAL A 161 -5.87 8.80 -4.75
CA VAL A 161 -5.71 7.77 -3.72
C VAL A 161 -6.75 6.67 -3.95
N TYR A 162 -6.28 5.45 -4.04
CA TYR A 162 -7.09 4.24 -4.16
C TYR A 162 -7.05 3.42 -2.88
N LEU A 163 -8.12 2.70 -2.56
CA LEU A 163 -8.08 1.65 -1.54
C LEU A 163 -7.89 0.30 -2.22
N VAL A 164 -6.74 -0.31 -1.95
CA VAL A 164 -6.37 -1.63 -2.45
C VAL A 164 -6.69 -2.67 -1.39
N VAL A 165 -7.30 -3.79 -1.79
CA VAL A 165 -7.51 -4.93 -0.89
C VAL A 165 -6.98 -6.19 -1.55
N LEU A 166 -6.01 -6.85 -0.92
CA LEU A 166 -5.55 -8.18 -1.27
C LEU A 166 -6.20 -9.20 -0.34
N LYS A 167 -6.89 -10.19 -0.91
CA LYS A 167 -7.42 -11.34 -0.18
C LYS A 167 -6.59 -12.57 -0.53
N TYR A 168 -6.06 -13.25 0.48
CA TYR A 168 -5.46 -14.57 0.36
C TYR A 168 -6.42 -15.60 0.96
N THR A 169 -6.83 -16.56 0.18
CA THR A 169 -7.74 -17.64 0.61
C THR A 169 -6.99 -18.95 0.67
N MET A 170 -6.89 -19.52 1.88
CA MET A 170 -6.33 -20.82 2.12
C MET A 170 -7.35 -21.90 1.77
N ILE A 171 -6.98 -22.82 0.89
CA ILE A 171 -7.81 -23.92 0.39
C ILE A 171 -7.13 -25.23 0.76
N ASP A 172 -7.88 -26.18 1.30
CA ASP A 172 -7.32 -27.48 1.65
C ASP A 172 -6.66 -28.16 0.45
N GLY A 173 -5.41 -28.56 0.61
CA GLY A 173 -4.61 -29.18 -0.46
C GLY A 173 -3.20 -28.57 -0.56
N ASP A 174 -2.61 -28.66 -1.73
CA ASP A 174 -1.28 -28.08 -2.04
C ASP A 174 -1.32 -27.39 -3.38
N LYS A 175 -0.77 -26.18 -3.45
CA LYS A 175 -0.70 -25.35 -4.67
C LYS A 175 -2.08 -25.05 -5.29
N ASN A 176 -3.04 -24.73 -4.45
CA ASN A 176 -4.40 -24.43 -4.85
C ASN A 176 -4.99 -23.20 -4.14
N ASP A 177 -4.23 -22.54 -3.28
CA ASP A 177 -4.66 -21.30 -2.65
C ASP A 177 -4.93 -20.20 -3.68
N ARG A 178 -5.81 -19.26 -3.32
CA ARG A 178 -6.25 -18.20 -4.22
C ARG A 178 -5.94 -16.83 -3.66
N ILE A 179 -5.57 -15.93 -4.54
CA ILE A 179 -5.45 -14.50 -4.27
C ILE A 179 -6.44 -13.73 -5.13
N ASP A 180 -7.14 -12.79 -4.50
CA ASP A 180 -8.04 -11.87 -5.15
C ASP A 180 -7.60 -10.43 -4.84
N LEU A 181 -7.55 -9.57 -5.86
CA LEU A 181 -7.21 -8.17 -5.75
C LEU A 181 -8.45 -7.31 -6.03
N TYR A 182 -8.72 -6.37 -5.15
CA TYR A 182 -9.75 -5.36 -5.32
C TYR A 182 -9.09 -3.99 -5.34
N LEU A 183 -9.58 -3.12 -6.20
CA LEU A 183 -9.19 -1.72 -6.31
C LEU A 183 -10.44 -0.87 -6.21
N LEU A 184 -10.49 0.02 -5.24
CA LEU A 184 -11.66 0.83 -4.95
C LEU A 184 -11.30 2.31 -5.09
N ASP A 185 -12.13 3.04 -5.82
CA ASP A 185 -12.11 4.50 -5.92
C ASP A 185 -13.11 5.17 -4.95
N ALA A 186 -14.00 4.37 -4.35
CA ALA A 186 -14.94 4.78 -3.32
C ALA A 186 -15.10 3.67 -2.27
N TYR A 187 -15.33 4.07 -1.02
CA TYR A 187 -15.54 3.13 0.09
C TYR A 187 -16.75 2.22 -0.13
N THR A 188 -16.58 0.94 0.18
CA THR A 188 -17.67 -0.04 0.24
C THR A 188 -17.56 -0.93 1.49
N ALA A 189 -18.62 -0.99 2.29
CA ALA A 189 -18.65 -1.80 3.51
C ALA A 189 -18.73 -3.31 3.21
N ASN A 190 -19.19 -3.70 2.03
CA ASN A 190 -19.35 -5.10 1.64
C ASN A 190 -18.27 -5.50 0.63
N GLU A 191 -17.75 -6.72 0.75
CA GLU A 191 -16.87 -7.30 -0.25
C GLU A 191 -17.56 -7.33 -1.61
N PRO A 192 -16.96 -6.73 -2.67
CA PRO A 192 -17.48 -6.83 -4.02
C PRO A 192 -17.54 -8.29 -4.47
N THR A 193 -18.59 -8.68 -5.17
CA THR A 193 -18.79 -10.06 -5.63
C THR A 193 -17.76 -10.50 -6.67
N THR A 194 -17.13 -9.55 -7.36
CA THR A 194 -16.13 -9.80 -8.39
C THR A 194 -14.88 -9.01 -8.04
N PRO A 195 -13.73 -9.67 -7.82
CA PRO A 195 -12.45 -8.99 -7.69
C PRO A 195 -12.00 -8.39 -9.02
N LEU A 196 -11.14 -7.39 -8.97
CA LEU A 196 -10.47 -6.83 -10.15
C LEU A 196 -9.62 -7.90 -10.86
N LEU A 197 -8.80 -8.63 -10.08
CA LEU A 197 -7.98 -9.74 -10.54
C LEU A 197 -8.12 -10.91 -9.56
N SER A 198 -8.06 -12.15 -10.09
CA SER A 198 -8.12 -13.38 -9.29
C SER A 198 -7.14 -14.41 -9.85
N ILE A 199 -6.30 -15.00 -9.00
CA ILE A 199 -5.30 -16.00 -9.40
C ILE A 199 -5.32 -17.14 -8.39
N THR A 200 -5.48 -18.37 -8.90
CA THR A 200 -5.24 -19.59 -8.12
C THR A 200 -3.79 -20.03 -8.29
N ASN A 201 -3.17 -20.54 -7.23
CA ASN A 201 -1.80 -21.03 -7.27
C ASN A 201 -1.67 -22.23 -8.22
N THR A 202 -0.87 -22.05 -9.26
CA THR A 202 -0.44 -23.11 -10.18
C THR A 202 1.08 -23.06 -10.38
N THR A 203 1.78 -22.34 -9.49
CA THR A 203 3.21 -22.08 -9.58
C THR A 203 4.02 -23.19 -8.91
N SER A 204 5.34 -23.10 -8.96
CA SER A 204 6.25 -23.99 -8.23
C SER A 204 6.24 -23.77 -6.71
N CYS A 205 5.75 -22.59 -6.27
CA CYS A 205 5.68 -22.23 -4.86
C CYS A 205 4.61 -23.05 -4.14
N ALA A 206 4.93 -23.57 -2.97
CA ALA A 206 3.92 -24.12 -2.06
C ALA A 206 2.99 -23.01 -1.57
N ASP A 207 1.77 -23.37 -1.18
CA ASP A 207 0.87 -22.49 -0.47
C ASP A 207 1.49 -22.05 0.86
N ILE A 208 1.12 -20.89 1.36
CA ILE A 208 1.69 -20.32 2.58
C ILE A 208 0.63 -20.16 3.68
N TYR A 209 1.11 -20.05 4.90
CA TYR A 209 0.35 -19.55 6.04
C TYR A 209 0.76 -18.10 6.32
N PRO A 210 0.01 -17.10 5.84
CA PRO A 210 0.43 -15.71 5.91
C PRO A 210 0.65 -15.24 7.35
N GLU A 211 1.81 -14.59 7.61
CA GLU A 211 2.15 -13.98 8.89
C GLU A 211 2.98 -12.70 8.76
N ASN A 212 3.28 -12.26 7.54
CA ASN A 212 4.00 -11.01 7.27
C ASN A 212 3.47 -10.31 6.04
N ILE A 213 3.40 -8.98 6.12
CA ILE A 213 3.36 -8.08 4.97
C ILE A 213 4.78 -7.61 4.64
N VAL A 214 5.06 -7.40 3.36
CA VAL A 214 6.36 -6.94 2.86
C VAL A 214 6.14 -5.80 1.89
N LEU A 215 6.82 -4.68 2.10
CA LEU A 215 6.96 -3.62 1.12
C LEU A 215 8.26 -3.81 0.34
N ARG A 216 8.28 -3.40 -0.93
CA ARG A 216 9.45 -3.56 -1.77
C ARG A 216 9.63 -2.35 -2.65
N SER A 217 10.85 -1.88 -2.74
CA SER A 217 11.26 -0.97 -3.80
C SER A 217 12.21 -1.67 -4.77
N ASP A 218 12.14 -1.35 -6.04
CA ASP A 218 12.93 -2.01 -7.10
C ASP A 218 13.62 -1.02 -8.06
N ASP A 219 13.24 0.25 -8.04
CA ASP A 219 13.85 1.27 -8.88
C ASP A 219 13.97 2.61 -8.14
N ALA A 220 15.06 3.31 -8.42
CA ALA A 220 15.38 4.58 -7.74
C ALA A 220 14.42 5.72 -8.09
N ASP A 221 13.74 5.61 -9.22
CA ASP A 221 12.91 6.67 -9.76
C ASP A 221 11.41 6.46 -9.51
N ASP A 222 11.02 5.32 -8.90
CA ASP A 222 9.64 5.08 -8.50
C ASP A 222 9.28 5.92 -7.26
N TRP A 223 8.04 6.41 -7.22
CA TRP A 223 7.47 7.08 -6.07
C TRP A 223 6.05 6.58 -5.84
N ILE A 224 5.93 5.60 -4.96
CA ILE A 224 4.67 4.97 -4.61
C ILE A 224 4.45 5.20 -3.11
N VAL A 225 3.27 5.68 -2.71
CA VAL A 225 2.93 5.85 -1.30
C VAL A 225 1.88 4.82 -0.90
N VAL A 226 2.13 4.14 0.21
CA VAL A 226 1.22 3.19 0.86
C VAL A 226 0.93 3.67 2.27
N ASP A 227 -0.35 3.65 2.68
CA ASP A 227 -0.75 4.10 4.01
C ASP A 227 -1.95 3.33 4.55
N GLY A 228 -2.19 3.44 5.87
CA GLY A 228 -3.37 2.89 6.53
C GLY A 228 -3.52 1.39 6.36
N ILE A 229 -2.45 0.60 6.51
CA ILE A 229 -2.51 -0.85 6.31
C ILE A 229 -3.30 -1.51 7.43
N ARG A 230 -4.30 -2.31 7.05
CA ARG A 230 -5.07 -3.17 7.96
C ARG A 230 -5.05 -4.60 7.47
N VAL A 231 -4.65 -5.53 8.35
CA VAL A 231 -4.70 -6.97 8.09
C VAL A 231 -5.78 -7.57 8.98
N ALA A 232 -6.67 -8.36 8.40
CA ALA A 232 -7.77 -8.97 9.15
C ALA A 232 -8.24 -10.30 8.51
N THR A 233 -9.10 -11.02 9.24
CA THR A 233 -9.67 -12.30 8.76
C THR A 233 -10.97 -12.12 7.98
N THR A 234 -11.54 -10.90 7.95
CA THR A 234 -12.77 -10.56 7.22
C THR A 234 -12.63 -9.24 6.48
N TRP A 235 -13.45 -9.07 5.43
CA TRP A 235 -13.54 -7.81 4.69
C TRP A 235 -13.90 -6.63 5.60
N SER A 236 -14.95 -6.78 6.43
CA SER A 236 -15.45 -5.72 7.29
C SER A 236 -14.43 -5.22 8.32
N GLU A 237 -13.49 -6.07 8.74
CA GLU A 237 -12.40 -5.67 9.64
C GLU A 237 -11.21 -5.04 8.90
N ALA A 238 -10.89 -5.55 7.71
CA ALA A 238 -9.83 -4.98 6.88
C ALA A 238 -10.25 -3.64 6.28
N VAL A 239 -11.45 -3.55 5.73
CA VAL A 239 -12.06 -2.35 5.13
C VAL A 239 -12.99 -1.68 6.17
N ALA A 240 -12.53 -1.57 7.41
CA ALA A 240 -13.33 -0.99 8.48
C ALA A 240 -13.72 0.47 8.15
N ALA A 241 -14.96 0.84 8.51
CA ALA A 241 -15.41 2.21 8.39
C ALA A 241 -14.69 3.13 9.37
N GLY A 242 -14.37 4.34 8.92
CA GLY A 242 -13.77 5.39 9.73
C GLY A 242 -14.15 6.77 9.20
N THR A 243 -13.75 7.78 9.93
CA THR A 243 -13.87 9.16 9.46
C THR A 243 -12.46 9.74 9.36
N CYS A 244 -12.15 10.39 8.25
CA CYS A 244 -10.92 11.16 8.19
C CYS A 244 -10.94 12.17 9.34
N PRO A 245 -9.86 12.25 10.14
CA PRO A 245 -9.77 13.29 11.15
C PRO A 245 -9.99 14.64 10.46
N THR A 246 -11.03 15.34 10.84
CA THR A 246 -11.14 16.75 10.47
C THR A 246 -10.03 17.46 11.24
N THR A 247 -8.82 17.52 10.68
CA THR A 247 -7.86 18.53 11.08
C THR A 247 -8.59 19.86 10.84
N GLY A 248 -8.81 20.63 11.89
CA GLY A 248 -9.65 21.83 11.85
C GLY A 248 -9.12 23.00 10.99
N THR A 249 -8.45 22.67 9.91
CA THR A 249 -8.13 23.52 8.79
C THR A 249 -8.99 23.03 7.64
N ALA A 250 -10.12 23.71 7.38
CA ALA A 250 -10.83 23.55 6.11
C ALA A 250 -9.76 23.63 5.02
N HIS A 251 -9.54 22.55 4.26
CA HIS A 251 -8.73 22.64 3.05
C HIS A 251 -9.37 23.74 2.19
N PRO A 252 -8.64 24.80 1.83
CA PRO A 252 -9.20 25.79 0.94
C PRO A 252 -9.58 25.06 -0.35
N THR A 253 -10.85 25.12 -0.69
CA THR A 253 -11.41 24.49 -1.91
C THR A 253 -10.92 25.18 -3.19
N THR A 254 -10.10 26.21 -3.07
CA THR A 254 -9.55 26.98 -4.19
C THR A 254 -8.04 26.78 -4.22
N ASP A 255 -7.57 26.20 -5.30
CA ASP A 255 -6.13 26.13 -5.58
C ASP A 255 -5.61 27.54 -5.86
N HIS A 256 -4.66 27.96 -5.05
CA HIS A 256 -4.04 29.28 -5.16
C HIS A 256 -2.72 29.25 -5.94
N VAL A 257 -2.35 28.07 -6.49
CA VAL A 257 -1.05 27.83 -7.09
C VAL A 257 -1.20 27.42 -8.55
N GLU A 258 -0.70 28.25 -9.45
CA GLU A 258 -0.39 27.88 -10.82
C GLU A 258 1.12 27.73 -10.95
N TYR A 259 1.59 26.80 -11.76
CA TYR A 259 3.02 26.58 -11.94
C TYR A 259 3.39 26.16 -13.36
N TYR A 260 4.65 26.43 -13.72
CA TYR A 260 5.32 25.83 -14.86
C TYR A 260 6.80 25.60 -14.54
N THR A 261 7.46 24.77 -15.31
CA THR A 261 8.87 24.43 -15.12
C THR A 261 9.73 24.86 -16.30
N THR A 262 10.95 25.24 -16.01
CA THR A 262 12.03 25.43 -16.98
C THR A 262 13.19 24.45 -16.64
N PRO A 263 14.25 24.34 -17.47
CA PRO A 263 15.33 23.39 -17.22
C PRO A 263 16.08 23.54 -15.88
N GLN A 264 15.87 24.62 -15.14
CA GLN A 264 16.59 24.92 -13.90
C GLN A 264 15.69 25.52 -12.80
N ALA A 265 14.40 25.73 -13.05
CA ALA A 265 13.55 26.38 -12.09
C ALA A 265 12.10 25.89 -12.14
N LEU A 266 11.46 25.97 -10.98
CA LEU A 266 10.02 25.94 -10.80
C LEU A 266 9.52 27.36 -10.67
N HIS A 267 8.59 27.76 -11.52
CA HIS A 267 7.93 29.06 -11.51
C HIS A 267 6.54 28.90 -10.92
N LEU A 268 6.22 29.69 -9.90
CA LEU A 268 4.94 29.68 -9.21
C LEU A 268 4.22 31.02 -9.39
N GLN A 269 2.91 30.98 -9.63
CA GLN A 269 2.01 32.12 -9.52
C GLN A 269 1.03 31.84 -8.39
N LEU A 270 1.12 32.59 -7.30
CA LEU A 270 0.27 32.45 -6.13
C LEU A 270 -0.80 33.56 -6.10
N THR A 271 -2.05 33.16 -5.85
CA THR A 271 -3.17 34.12 -5.70
C THR A 271 -3.43 34.48 -4.23
N ALA A 272 -2.80 33.79 -3.28
CA ALA A 272 -2.81 34.05 -1.84
C ALA A 272 -1.48 33.60 -1.23
N ASP A 273 -1.23 34.00 0.03
CA ASP A 273 -0.07 33.52 0.78
C ASP A 273 -0.16 32.01 0.92
N GLU A 274 0.92 31.28 0.58
CA GLU A 274 0.94 29.81 0.53
C GLU A 274 2.25 29.23 1.07
N THR A 275 2.17 28.16 1.83
CA THR A 275 3.36 27.41 2.27
C THR A 275 3.73 26.38 1.22
N ILE A 276 4.87 26.61 0.57
CA ILE A 276 5.43 25.75 -0.46
C ILE A 276 6.44 24.80 0.18
N CYS A 277 6.21 23.50 0.00
CA CYS A 277 7.18 22.46 0.37
C CYS A 277 7.55 21.66 -0.89
N LEU A 278 8.85 21.55 -1.18
CA LEU A 278 9.35 20.68 -2.24
C LEU A 278 10.13 19.53 -1.62
N PHE A 279 9.83 18.35 -2.08
CA PHE A 279 10.53 17.13 -1.69
C PHE A 279 11.22 16.50 -2.91
N ASP A 280 12.42 16.01 -2.74
CA ASP A 280 13.11 15.23 -3.77
C ASP A 280 12.63 13.75 -3.77
N THR A 281 13.16 12.94 -4.70
CA THR A 281 12.83 11.51 -4.83
C THR A 281 13.21 10.67 -3.61
N THR A 282 13.99 11.21 -2.67
CA THR A 282 14.33 10.55 -1.41
C THR A 282 13.37 10.89 -0.27
N GLY A 283 12.35 11.73 -0.55
CA GLY A 283 11.45 12.25 0.47
C GLY A 283 12.05 13.37 1.33
N LYS A 284 13.27 13.82 1.00
CA LYS A 284 13.91 14.92 1.69
C LYS A 284 13.29 16.24 1.26
N CYS A 285 12.86 17.05 2.23
CA CYS A 285 12.43 18.42 1.97
C CYS A 285 13.64 19.24 1.50
N VAL A 286 13.61 19.67 0.23
CA VAL A 286 14.67 20.48 -0.39
C VAL A 286 14.36 21.96 -0.40
N TYR A 287 13.07 22.32 -0.25
CA TYR A 287 12.63 23.71 -0.12
C TYR A 287 11.39 23.78 0.77
N ARG A 288 11.34 24.76 1.67
CA ARG A 288 10.15 25.04 2.48
C ARG A 288 10.11 26.52 2.86
N GLU A 289 9.10 27.22 2.39
CA GLU A 289 8.90 28.65 2.70
C GLU A 289 7.41 29.01 2.58
N THR A 290 6.96 29.97 3.37
CA THR A 290 5.65 30.61 3.16
C THR A 290 5.86 31.83 2.28
N LEU A 291 5.35 31.75 1.05
CA LEU A 291 5.48 32.77 0.03
C LEU A 291 4.21 33.64 -0.02
N PRO A 292 4.30 34.96 -0.16
CA PRO A 292 3.14 35.80 -0.33
C PRO A 292 2.51 35.64 -1.72
N ALA A 293 1.29 36.12 -1.90
CA ALA A 293 0.68 36.22 -3.22
C ALA A 293 1.62 36.92 -4.22
N GLY A 294 1.75 36.37 -5.43
CA GLY A 294 2.66 36.90 -6.46
C GLY A 294 3.38 35.79 -7.23
N THR A 295 4.38 36.20 -8.03
CA THR A 295 5.22 35.28 -8.82
C THR A 295 6.50 34.97 -8.06
N HIS A 296 6.88 33.69 -8.03
CA HIS A 296 8.07 33.20 -7.36
C HIS A 296 8.82 32.21 -8.25
N ASP A 297 10.15 32.30 -8.23
CA ASP A 297 11.04 31.42 -8.94
C ASP A 297 11.87 30.63 -7.92
N ILE A 298 11.86 29.31 -8.03
CA ILE A 298 12.63 28.41 -7.17
C ILE A 298 13.61 27.64 -8.05
N ASP A 299 14.90 27.90 -7.86
CA ASP A 299 15.96 27.19 -8.58
C ASP A 299 16.03 25.74 -8.11
N LEU A 300 15.92 24.81 -9.06
CA LEU A 300 15.98 23.38 -8.81
C LEU A 300 16.91 22.71 -9.82
N GLY A 301 17.69 21.75 -9.35
CA GLY A 301 18.46 20.89 -10.25
C GLY A 301 17.55 19.98 -11.09
N LYS A 302 18.10 19.36 -12.14
CA LYS A 302 17.38 18.34 -12.91
C LYS A 302 16.91 17.22 -12.00
N GLY A 303 15.68 16.82 -12.16
CA GLY A 303 15.11 15.75 -11.33
C GLY A 303 13.61 15.80 -11.22
N PHE A 304 13.10 14.88 -10.41
CA PHE A 304 11.70 14.81 -10.03
C PHE A 304 11.54 15.37 -8.61
N TYR A 305 10.51 16.16 -8.43
CA TYR A 305 10.16 16.77 -7.15
C TYR A 305 8.67 16.63 -6.91
N VAL A 306 8.29 16.65 -5.64
CA VAL A 306 6.91 16.76 -5.21
C VAL A 306 6.74 18.15 -4.59
N LEU A 307 5.90 18.97 -5.21
CA LEU A 307 5.45 20.24 -4.66
C LEU A 307 4.20 19.97 -3.81
N LYS A 308 4.26 20.30 -2.54
CA LYS A 308 3.11 20.29 -1.63
C LYS A 308 2.73 21.70 -1.24
N THR A 309 1.44 21.98 -1.38
CA THR A 309 0.77 23.22 -0.94
C THR A 309 -0.21 22.89 0.19
N SER A 310 -0.92 23.89 0.71
CA SER A 310 -2.00 23.69 1.67
C SER A 310 -3.21 22.95 1.06
N ALA A 311 -3.40 23.07 -0.27
CA ALA A 311 -4.57 22.55 -0.97
C ALA A 311 -4.27 21.25 -1.73
N ARG A 312 -3.07 21.09 -2.30
CA ARG A 312 -2.75 19.99 -3.23
C ARG A 312 -1.27 19.60 -3.21
N THR A 313 -1.03 18.48 -3.87
CA THR A 313 0.31 17.97 -4.16
C THR A 313 0.48 17.84 -5.66
N TYR A 314 1.63 18.29 -6.19
CA TYR A 314 1.93 18.27 -7.62
C TYR A 314 3.24 17.55 -7.89
N LYS A 315 3.30 16.83 -9.01
CA LYS A 315 4.53 16.28 -9.56
C LYS A 315 5.25 17.35 -10.37
N ILE A 316 6.50 17.62 -10.03
CA ILE A 316 7.36 18.58 -10.71
C ILE A 316 8.50 17.84 -11.39
N VAL A 317 8.68 18.11 -12.68
CA VAL A 317 9.80 17.56 -13.47
C VAL A 317 10.65 18.73 -13.97
N ILE A 318 11.94 18.73 -13.58
CA ILE A 318 12.94 19.67 -14.07
C ILE A 318 13.82 18.89 -15.07
N SER A 319 13.73 19.21 -16.34
CA SER A 319 14.36 18.45 -17.47
C SER A 319 15.71 19.01 -17.92
#